data_adb332b743d4dcdf4180c9c0d5c6a693
#
_entry.id   adb332b743d4dcdf4180c9c0d5c6a693
#
_cell.length_a   1.000
_cell.length_b   1.000
_cell.length_c   1.000
_cell.angle_alpha   90.00
_cell.angle_beta   90.00
_cell.angle_gamma   90.00
#
_symmetry.space_group_name_H-M   'P 1'
#
loop_
_entity.id
_entity.type
_entity.pdbx_description
1 polymer ?
#
loop_
_entity_poly.entity_id
_entity_poly.type
_entity_poly.pdbx_seq_one_letter_code
_entity_poly.pdbx_strand_id
1 'polypeptide(L)'
;MLKFKNGLAKDPITGTWVYCFKVNGKITKGSTRVKDRVTAGKILEEKRIEVVLEQKGLQSHIPTVSELLKIWFDAHQGIHSRSHLISVEGIIRLYMVPKIGDVRIDRVTPCMVEEGRQRILDGKRSPVTANLLIRSARLLWRYALRMGYIDHVPFVVHQMKVQQKPRPVVPVAKVKDFFQAIDEFARNPQVQVMLRVMVGLGLRQSEALGMRWEWFSEDQRTYIVGKAKGREARVLPVPAWLWDAIYAMPKTLSEWVFPTPKDGKPHRNNFLQKPLTTVATNLGLGHLTQHRLRATFASLHAQAGTPIHEIQGMLGHKNIQTTMIYIETSLDAKRQAQDNLSQKLGLS
;
A
#
# COMPACT_ATOMS: atom_id res chain seq x y z
N MET A 1 -29.77 -29.32 -35.97
CA MET A 1 -30.46 -28.44 -34.97
C MET A 1 -30.71 -29.26 -33.71
N LEU A 2 -30.30 -28.78 -32.53
CA LEU A 2 -30.50 -29.51 -31.26
C LEU A 2 -31.99 -29.60 -30.92
N LYS A 3 -32.51 -30.81 -30.69
CA LYS A 3 -33.90 -31.02 -30.25
C LYS A 3 -33.92 -30.98 -28.69
N PHE A 4 -34.57 -29.95 -28.14
CA PHE A 4 -34.70 -29.79 -26.69
C PHE A 4 -35.94 -30.57 -26.19
N LYS A 5 -35.74 -31.45 -25.19
CA LYS A 5 -36.82 -32.12 -24.47
C LYS A 5 -36.79 -31.62 -23.03
N ASN A 6 -37.89 -31.03 -22.59
CA ASN A 6 -38.02 -30.37 -21.27
C ASN A 6 -36.90 -29.32 -20.98
N GLY A 7 -36.53 -28.55 -22.01
CA GLY A 7 -35.52 -27.50 -21.88
C GLY A 7 -34.07 -27.98 -21.93
N LEU A 8 -33.79 -29.29 -22.08
CA LEU A 8 -32.47 -29.87 -22.20
C LEU A 8 -32.25 -30.57 -23.53
N ALA A 9 -31.04 -30.45 -24.08
CA ALA A 9 -30.57 -31.21 -25.23
C ALA A 9 -29.12 -31.66 -24.99
N LYS A 10 -28.75 -32.82 -25.47
CA LYS A 10 -27.34 -33.30 -25.40
C LYS A 10 -26.59 -32.79 -26.62
N ASP A 11 -25.46 -32.16 -26.37
CA ASP A 11 -24.56 -31.71 -27.44
C ASP A 11 -23.86 -32.94 -28.03
N PRO A 12 -24.00 -33.21 -29.33
CA PRO A 12 -23.42 -34.40 -29.96
C PRO A 12 -21.91 -34.35 -30.05
N ILE A 13 -21.28 -33.19 -29.98
CA ILE A 13 -19.82 -33.02 -30.10
C ILE A 13 -19.16 -33.18 -28.73
N THR A 14 -19.63 -32.44 -27.73
CA THR A 14 -19.02 -32.41 -26.39
C THR A 14 -19.59 -33.45 -25.43
N GLY A 15 -20.76 -34.02 -25.76
CA GLY A 15 -21.50 -34.95 -24.89
C GLY A 15 -22.09 -34.28 -23.63
N THR A 16 -21.95 -32.96 -23.47
CA THR A 16 -22.53 -32.19 -22.34
C THR A 16 -23.97 -31.80 -22.63
N TRP A 17 -24.73 -31.50 -21.56
CA TRP A 17 -26.11 -31.04 -21.70
C TRP A 17 -26.14 -29.52 -21.90
N VAL A 18 -27.02 -29.07 -22.81
CA VAL A 18 -27.33 -27.67 -23.11
C VAL A 18 -28.74 -27.39 -22.68
N TYR A 19 -28.99 -26.28 -22.02
CA TYR A 19 -30.33 -25.84 -21.65
C TYR A 19 -30.84 -24.76 -22.60
N CYS A 20 -32.15 -24.72 -22.79
CA CYS A 20 -32.88 -23.68 -23.49
C CYS A 20 -34.28 -23.54 -22.92
N PHE A 21 -34.65 -22.36 -22.43
CA PHE A 21 -35.96 -22.08 -21.89
C PHE A 21 -36.37 -20.62 -22.20
N LYS A 22 -37.66 -20.33 -22.06
CA LYS A 22 -38.22 -19.00 -22.30
C LYS A 22 -38.91 -18.50 -21.03
N VAL A 23 -38.58 -17.28 -20.60
CA VAL A 23 -39.21 -16.59 -19.46
C VAL A 23 -39.63 -15.20 -19.96
N ASN A 24 -40.90 -14.84 -19.80
CA ASN A 24 -41.47 -13.55 -20.19
C ASN A 24 -41.03 -13.08 -21.60
N GLY A 25 -41.05 -13.97 -22.58
CA GLY A 25 -40.70 -13.65 -23.97
C GLY A 25 -39.22 -13.77 -24.34
N LYS A 26 -38.31 -13.73 -23.36
CA LYS A 26 -36.84 -13.82 -23.57
C LYS A 26 -36.38 -15.28 -23.53
N ILE A 27 -35.63 -15.69 -24.55
CA ILE A 27 -35.05 -17.03 -24.63
C ILE A 27 -33.65 -17.02 -23.99
N THR A 28 -33.45 -17.93 -23.03
CA THR A 28 -32.13 -18.16 -22.39
C THR A 28 -31.61 -19.53 -22.79
N LYS A 29 -30.35 -19.59 -23.28
CA LYS A 29 -29.70 -20.81 -23.72
C LYS A 29 -28.26 -20.81 -23.23
N GLY A 30 -27.76 -22.00 -22.78
CA GLY A 30 -26.38 -22.16 -22.33
C GLY A 30 -26.01 -23.62 -22.13
N SER A 31 -24.71 -23.89 -21.87
CA SER A 31 -24.22 -25.22 -21.51
C SER A 31 -24.26 -25.46 -20.01
N THR A 32 -24.66 -26.64 -19.60
CA THR A 32 -24.58 -27.07 -18.21
C THR A 32 -23.18 -27.54 -17.82
N ARG A 33 -22.30 -27.76 -18.80
CA ARG A 33 -20.93 -28.30 -18.65
C ARG A 33 -20.88 -29.68 -17.98
N VAL A 34 -22.00 -30.36 -17.80
CA VAL A 34 -22.08 -31.71 -17.22
C VAL A 34 -22.62 -32.72 -18.23
N LYS A 35 -22.20 -34.00 -18.07
CA LYS A 35 -22.63 -35.11 -18.93
C LYS A 35 -23.79 -35.89 -18.33
N ASP A 36 -24.04 -35.73 -17.04
CA ASP A 36 -25.16 -36.36 -16.35
C ASP A 36 -26.46 -35.57 -16.51
N ARG A 37 -27.55 -36.29 -16.87
CA ARG A 37 -28.86 -35.67 -17.12
C ARG A 37 -29.53 -35.15 -15.87
N VAL A 38 -29.36 -35.84 -14.74
CA VAL A 38 -30.02 -35.46 -13.46
C VAL A 38 -29.39 -34.15 -12.96
N THR A 39 -28.09 -34.07 -12.96
CA THR A 39 -27.33 -32.84 -12.61
C THR A 39 -27.64 -31.70 -13.56
N ALA A 40 -27.75 -31.98 -14.86
CA ALA A 40 -28.15 -30.96 -15.85
C ALA A 40 -29.57 -30.41 -15.60
N GLY A 41 -30.48 -31.29 -15.14
CA GLY A 41 -31.85 -30.88 -14.76
C GLY A 41 -31.86 -29.92 -13.57
N LYS A 42 -31.05 -30.18 -12.55
CA LYS A 42 -30.91 -29.27 -11.38
C LYS A 42 -30.36 -27.91 -11.81
N ILE A 43 -29.34 -27.91 -12.65
CA ILE A 43 -28.75 -26.65 -13.18
C ILE A 43 -29.76 -25.87 -14.02
N LEU A 44 -30.60 -26.56 -14.83
CA LEU A 44 -31.66 -25.89 -15.58
C LEU A 44 -32.68 -25.22 -14.66
N GLU A 45 -33.13 -25.89 -13.59
CA GLU A 45 -34.06 -25.32 -12.60
C GLU A 45 -33.46 -24.12 -11.88
N GLU A 46 -32.20 -24.21 -11.42
CA GLU A 46 -31.47 -23.10 -10.80
C GLU A 46 -31.42 -21.89 -11.76
N LYS A 47 -31.12 -22.13 -13.06
CA LYS A 47 -31.06 -21.07 -14.06
C LYS A 47 -32.42 -20.45 -14.38
N ARG A 48 -33.50 -21.23 -14.33
CA ARG A 48 -34.86 -20.71 -14.48
C ARG A 48 -35.23 -19.76 -13.34
N ILE A 49 -34.97 -20.19 -12.10
CA ILE A 49 -35.22 -19.38 -10.90
C ILE A 49 -34.41 -18.08 -10.96
N GLU A 50 -33.12 -18.15 -11.29
CA GLU A 50 -32.23 -17.00 -11.44
C GLU A 50 -32.81 -15.96 -12.43
N VAL A 51 -33.20 -16.38 -13.64
CA VAL A 51 -33.76 -15.49 -14.67
C VAL A 51 -35.11 -14.90 -14.25
N VAL A 52 -35.95 -15.67 -13.56
CA VAL A 52 -37.24 -15.17 -13.05
C VAL A 52 -37.05 -14.11 -11.99
N LEU A 53 -36.08 -14.32 -11.08
CA LEU A 53 -35.74 -13.37 -10.00
C LEU A 53 -35.10 -12.09 -10.56
N GLU A 54 -34.21 -12.20 -11.54
CA GLU A 54 -33.63 -11.05 -12.27
C GLU A 54 -34.73 -10.20 -12.94
N GLN A 55 -35.70 -10.84 -13.64
CA GLN A 55 -36.78 -10.13 -14.31
C GLN A 55 -37.76 -9.46 -13.35
N LYS A 56 -37.88 -9.97 -12.13
CA LYS A 56 -38.70 -9.36 -11.07
C LYS A 56 -37.95 -8.29 -10.28
N GLY A 57 -36.69 -8.00 -10.61
CA GLY A 57 -35.84 -7.09 -9.82
C GLY A 57 -35.53 -7.57 -8.40
N LEU A 58 -35.75 -8.87 -8.13
CA LEU A 58 -35.61 -9.48 -6.80
C LEU A 58 -34.21 -10.09 -6.56
N GLN A 59 -33.37 -10.20 -7.62
CA GLN A 59 -31.96 -10.54 -7.49
C GLN A 59 -31.12 -9.60 -8.32
N SER A 60 -30.23 -8.87 -7.68
CA SER A 60 -29.11 -8.22 -8.37
C SER A 60 -28.21 -9.30 -8.98
N HIS A 61 -27.76 -9.09 -10.21
CA HIS A 61 -26.73 -9.94 -10.83
C HIS A 61 -25.54 -10.12 -9.86
N ILE A 62 -25.30 -11.36 -9.46
CA ILE A 62 -24.12 -11.67 -8.61
C ILE A 62 -22.89 -11.66 -9.52
N PRO A 63 -21.99 -10.69 -9.37
CA PRO A 63 -20.85 -10.54 -10.28
C PRO A 63 -19.85 -11.68 -10.14
N THR A 64 -19.04 -11.89 -11.17
CA THR A 64 -17.82 -12.69 -11.12
C THR A 64 -16.71 -11.93 -10.41
N VAL A 65 -15.60 -12.62 -10.10
CA VAL A 65 -14.42 -11.99 -9.47
C VAL A 65 -13.85 -10.86 -10.34
N SER A 66 -13.79 -11.06 -11.66
CA SER A 66 -13.33 -10.04 -12.61
C SER A 66 -14.25 -8.83 -12.65
N GLU A 67 -15.55 -9.06 -12.69
CA GLU A 67 -16.56 -7.99 -12.69
C GLU A 67 -16.55 -7.22 -11.38
N LEU A 68 -16.51 -7.90 -10.23
CA LEU A 68 -16.42 -7.26 -8.92
C LEU A 68 -15.18 -6.37 -8.82
N LEU A 69 -14.03 -6.85 -9.31
CA LEU A 69 -12.79 -6.07 -9.30
C LEU A 69 -12.93 -4.77 -10.07
N LYS A 70 -13.54 -4.83 -11.27
CA LYS A 70 -13.82 -3.67 -12.11
C LYS A 70 -14.81 -2.71 -11.45
N ILE A 71 -15.94 -3.22 -10.96
CA ILE A 71 -16.97 -2.44 -10.27
C ILE A 71 -16.35 -1.71 -9.07
N TRP A 72 -15.56 -2.43 -8.26
CA TRP A 72 -14.90 -1.84 -7.10
C TRP A 72 -13.90 -0.75 -7.50
N PHE A 73 -13.07 -1.02 -8.52
CA PHE A 73 -12.07 -0.06 -8.99
C PHE A 73 -12.72 1.24 -9.48
N ASP A 74 -13.77 1.13 -10.32
CA ASP A 74 -14.48 2.27 -10.88
C ASP A 74 -15.21 3.08 -9.80
N ALA A 75 -15.86 2.40 -8.85
CA ALA A 75 -16.58 3.04 -7.74
C ALA A 75 -15.67 3.79 -6.76
N HIS A 76 -14.39 3.45 -6.69
CA HIS A 76 -13.46 4.07 -5.73
C HIS A 76 -12.50 5.07 -6.37
N GLN A 77 -12.65 5.36 -7.68
CA GLN A 77 -11.93 6.45 -8.32
C GLN A 77 -12.29 7.79 -7.64
N GLY A 78 -11.27 8.55 -7.26
CA GLY A 78 -11.45 9.81 -6.53
C GLY A 78 -11.66 9.67 -5.00
N ILE A 79 -12.05 8.50 -4.49
CA ILE A 79 -12.18 8.22 -3.05
C ILE A 79 -10.83 7.78 -2.46
N HIS A 80 -10.19 6.82 -3.11
CA HIS A 80 -8.89 6.31 -2.72
C HIS A 80 -7.75 6.88 -3.57
N SER A 81 -6.52 6.84 -3.04
CA SER A 81 -5.35 7.21 -3.84
C SER A 81 -5.17 6.24 -5.01
N ARG A 82 -4.75 6.78 -6.16
CA ARG A 82 -4.47 5.97 -7.36
C ARG A 82 -3.51 4.80 -7.07
N SER A 83 -2.51 5.02 -6.23
CA SER A 83 -1.55 3.98 -5.83
C SER A 83 -2.22 2.83 -5.06
N HIS A 84 -3.20 3.13 -4.19
CA HIS A 84 -3.97 2.10 -3.47
C HIS A 84 -4.84 1.29 -4.44
N LEU A 85 -5.55 1.96 -5.35
CA LEU A 85 -6.39 1.30 -6.35
C LEU A 85 -5.56 0.34 -7.22
N ILE A 86 -4.41 0.80 -7.76
CA ILE A 86 -3.50 -0.01 -8.57
C ILE A 86 -2.94 -1.19 -7.76
N SER A 87 -2.64 -0.99 -6.48
CA SER A 87 -2.11 -2.07 -5.63
C SER A 87 -3.14 -3.19 -5.39
N VAL A 88 -4.39 -2.83 -5.11
CA VAL A 88 -5.49 -3.80 -4.92
C VAL A 88 -5.84 -4.49 -6.24
N GLU A 89 -6.02 -3.72 -7.30
CA GLU A 89 -6.31 -4.24 -8.64
C GLU A 89 -5.20 -5.20 -9.09
N GLY A 90 -3.96 -4.76 -9.03
CA GLY A 90 -2.81 -5.54 -9.51
C GLY A 90 -2.65 -6.87 -8.78
N ILE A 91 -2.78 -6.91 -7.45
CA ILE A 91 -2.62 -8.16 -6.70
C ILE A 91 -3.75 -9.16 -6.99
N ILE A 92 -5.00 -8.71 -7.13
CA ILE A 92 -6.14 -9.57 -7.46
C ILE A 92 -6.06 -10.04 -8.91
N ARG A 93 -5.79 -9.13 -9.84
CA ARG A 93 -5.67 -9.43 -11.27
C ARG A 93 -4.56 -10.43 -11.56
N LEU A 94 -3.40 -10.31 -10.91
CA LEU A 94 -2.26 -11.20 -11.16
C LEU A 94 -2.42 -12.58 -10.53
N TYR A 95 -3.05 -12.69 -9.35
CA TYR A 95 -2.99 -13.93 -8.57
C TYR A 95 -4.34 -14.63 -8.36
N MET A 96 -5.48 -13.95 -8.57
CA MET A 96 -6.81 -14.57 -8.47
C MET A 96 -7.48 -14.70 -9.84
N VAL A 97 -7.58 -13.61 -10.59
CA VAL A 97 -8.31 -13.56 -11.86
C VAL A 97 -7.91 -14.68 -12.86
N PRO A 98 -6.63 -15.07 -13.04
CA PRO A 98 -6.28 -16.08 -14.03
C PRO A 98 -6.88 -17.47 -13.78
N LYS A 99 -7.36 -17.74 -12.58
CA LYS A 99 -7.95 -19.04 -12.20
C LYS A 99 -9.43 -18.97 -11.84
N ILE A 100 -9.83 -17.88 -11.20
CA ILE A 100 -11.18 -17.72 -10.67
C ILE A 100 -11.88 -16.44 -11.17
N GLY A 101 -11.34 -15.77 -12.18
CA GLY A 101 -11.90 -14.53 -12.72
C GLY A 101 -13.36 -14.65 -13.15
N ASP A 102 -13.73 -15.78 -13.75
CA ASP A 102 -15.08 -16.08 -14.23
C ASP A 102 -15.97 -16.77 -13.18
N VAL A 103 -15.43 -17.03 -11.97
CA VAL A 103 -16.20 -17.61 -10.86
C VAL A 103 -17.05 -16.53 -10.22
N ARG A 104 -18.35 -16.81 -9.99
CA ARG A 104 -19.23 -15.94 -9.20
C ARG A 104 -18.69 -15.78 -7.80
N ILE A 105 -18.79 -14.55 -7.27
CA ILE A 105 -18.18 -14.21 -5.96
C ILE A 105 -18.78 -14.97 -4.77
N ASP A 106 -20.03 -15.41 -4.86
CA ASP A 106 -20.70 -16.22 -3.85
C ASP A 106 -20.22 -17.68 -3.83
N ARG A 107 -19.53 -18.12 -4.88
CA ARG A 107 -18.99 -19.49 -5.02
C ARG A 107 -17.49 -19.60 -4.81
N VAL A 108 -16.83 -18.52 -4.44
CA VAL A 108 -15.40 -18.52 -4.14
C VAL A 108 -15.16 -19.21 -2.79
N THR A 109 -14.37 -20.27 -2.81
CA THR A 109 -14.05 -21.06 -1.61
C THR A 109 -12.74 -20.57 -0.95
N PRO A 110 -12.52 -20.90 0.33
CA PRO A 110 -11.23 -20.63 0.99
C PRO A 110 -10.03 -21.22 0.22
N CYS A 111 -10.19 -22.43 -0.34
CA CYS A 111 -9.15 -23.11 -1.12
C CYS A 111 -8.71 -22.29 -2.32
N MET A 112 -9.66 -21.70 -3.08
CA MET A 112 -9.35 -20.86 -4.23
C MET A 112 -8.53 -19.63 -3.86
N VAL A 113 -8.81 -19.02 -2.70
CA VAL A 113 -8.05 -17.87 -2.20
C VAL A 113 -6.65 -18.30 -1.74
N GLU A 114 -6.55 -19.46 -1.08
CA GLU A 114 -5.28 -20.06 -0.66
C GLU A 114 -4.38 -20.41 -1.85
N GLU A 115 -4.92 -20.95 -2.93
CA GLU A 115 -4.18 -21.19 -4.16
C GLU A 115 -3.60 -19.89 -4.76
N GLY A 116 -4.35 -18.79 -4.69
CA GLY A 116 -3.84 -17.46 -5.07
C GLY A 116 -2.65 -17.03 -4.20
N ARG A 117 -2.74 -17.29 -2.89
CA ARG A 117 -1.64 -17.05 -1.94
C ARG A 117 -0.44 -17.91 -2.25
N GLN A 118 -0.64 -19.20 -2.49
CA GLN A 118 0.43 -20.15 -2.78
C GLN A 118 1.22 -19.76 -4.05
N ARG A 119 0.55 -19.30 -5.09
CA ARG A 119 1.23 -18.79 -6.31
C ARG A 119 2.16 -17.61 -6.03
N ILE A 120 1.82 -16.75 -5.08
CA ILE A 120 2.71 -15.65 -4.65
C ILE A 120 3.98 -16.22 -4.02
N LEU A 121 3.84 -17.24 -3.17
CA LEU A 121 4.96 -17.87 -2.46
C LEU A 121 5.84 -18.69 -3.41
N ASP A 122 5.23 -19.44 -4.32
CA ASP A 122 5.95 -20.22 -5.36
C ASP A 122 6.75 -19.31 -6.30
N GLY A 123 6.21 -18.11 -6.57
CA GLY A 123 6.93 -17.05 -7.28
C GLY A 123 7.99 -16.32 -6.43
N LYS A 124 8.39 -16.91 -5.28
CA LYS A 124 9.41 -16.38 -4.35
C LYS A 124 9.14 -14.95 -3.87
N ARG A 125 7.86 -14.53 -3.84
CA ARG A 125 7.46 -13.25 -3.24
C ARG A 125 7.32 -13.38 -1.73
N SER A 126 7.40 -12.25 -1.04
CA SER A 126 7.38 -12.23 0.43
C SER A 126 6.00 -12.61 1.02
N PRO A 127 5.97 -13.17 2.26
CA PRO A 127 4.72 -13.36 3.00
C PRO A 127 3.91 -12.06 3.19
N VAL A 128 4.57 -10.90 3.18
CA VAL A 128 3.90 -9.59 3.23
C VAL A 128 3.05 -9.37 1.97
N THR A 129 3.58 -9.76 0.79
CA THR A 129 2.85 -9.70 -0.49
C THR A 129 1.68 -10.69 -0.48
N ALA A 130 1.89 -11.90 0.05
CA ALA A 130 0.83 -12.89 0.22
C ALA A 130 -0.30 -12.38 1.13
N ASN A 131 0.04 -11.73 2.24
CA ASN A 131 -0.93 -11.08 3.12
C ASN A 131 -1.65 -9.89 2.46
N LEU A 132 -1.01 -9.20 1.51
CA LEU A 132 -1.66 -8.15 0.73
C LEU A 132 -2.81 -8.73 -0.10
N LEU A 133 -2.62 -9.90 -0.74
CA LEU A 133 -3.70 -10.59 -1.47
C LEU A 133 -4.90 -10.84 -0.57
N ILE A 134 -4.68 -11.43 0.61
CA ILE A 134 -5.76 -11.77 1.55
C ILE A 134 -6.51 -10.51 2.02
N ARG A 135 -5.79 -9.42 2.30
CA ARG A 135 -6.41 -8.14 2.67
C ARG A 135 -7.23 -7.55 1.52
N SER A 136 -6.69 -7.60 0.30
CA SER A 136 -7.37 -7.09 -0.90
C SER A 136 -8.61 -7.91 -1.24
N ALA A 137 -8.53 -9.25 -1.16
CA ALA A 137 -9.70 -10.10 -1.34
C ALA A 137 -10.79 -9.79 -0.31
N ARG A 138 -10.45 -9.71 0.98
CA ARG A 138 -11.41 -9.33 2.03
C ARG A 138 -12.03 -7.95 1.79
N LEU A 139 -11.25 -7.00 1.30
CA LEU A 139 -11.74 -5.65 0.97
C LEU A 139 -12.81 -5.72 -0.12
N LEU A 140 -12.56 -6.45 -1.21
CA LEU A 140 -13.52 -6.61 -2.31
C LEU A 140 -14.80 -7.32 -1.86
N TRP A 141 -14.69 -8.43 -1.13
CA TRP A 141 -15.87 -9.17 -0.68
C TRP A 141 -16.69 -8.42 0.37
N ARG A 142 -16.05 -7.64 1.24
CA ARG A 142 -16.77 -6.72 2.15
C ARG A 142 -17.48 -5.60 1.38
N TYR A 143 -16.91 -5.14 0.28
CA TYR A 143 -17.59 -4.21 -0.61
C TYR A 143 -18.82 -4.87 -1.25
N ALA A 144 -18.67 -6.08 -1.80
CA ALA A 144 -19.77 -6.84 -2.38
C ALA A 144 -20.93 -7.08 -1.37
N LEU A 145 -20.58 -7.41 -0.12
CA LEU A 145 -21.56 -7.55 0.97
C LEU A 145 -22.31 -6.22 1.24
N ARG A 146 -21.61 -5.10 1.33
CA ARG A 146 -22.22 -3.79 1.54
C ARG A 146 -23.13 -3.34 0.38
N MET A 147 -22.79 -3.76 -0.84
CA MET A 147 -23.58 -3.45 -2.05
C MET A 147 -24.74 -4.43 -2.26
N GLY A 148 -24.91 -5.42 -1.39
CA GLY A 148 -25.99 -6.41 -1.48
C GLY A 148 -25.82 -7.44 -2.60
N TYR A 149 -24.61 -7.61 -3.15
CA TYR A 149 -24.33 -8.67 -4.13
C TYR A 149 -24.27 -10.06 -3.50
N ILE A 150 -23.94 -10.15 -2.21
CA ILE A 150 -23.87 -11.36 -1.41
C ILE A 150 -24.35 -11.08 0.01
N ASP A 151 -24.88 -12.10 0.70
CA ASP A 151 -25.38 -11.99 2.08
C ASP A 151 -24.28 -12.26 3.12
N HIS A 152 -23.21 -12.95 2.72
CA HIS A 152 -22.06 -13.23 3.58
C HIS A 152 -20.78 -13.39 2.74
N VAL A 153 -19.62 -13.22 3.37
CA VAL A 153 -18.33 -13.49 2.72
C VAL A 153 -18.09 -15.01 2.73
N PRO A 154 -17.96 -15.68 1.55
CA PRO A 154 -17.96 -17.14 1.46
C PRO A 154 -16.66 -17.81 1.89
N PHE A 155 -15.65 -17.04 2.35
CA PHE A 155 -14.37 -17.58 2.78
C PHE A 155 -13.82 -16.89 4.02
N VAL A 156 -13.09 -17.67 4.82
CA VAL A 156 -12.24 -17.17 5.91
C VAL A 156 -10.83 -17.70 5.69
N VAL A 157 -9.88 -16.79 5.46
CA VAL A 157 -8.46 -17.11 5.25
C VAL A 157 -7.63 -16.21 6.16
N HIS A 158 -6.80 -16.81 7.01
CA HIS A 158 -5.97 -16.07 7.95
C HIS A 158 -4.68 -15.55 7.30
N GLN A 159 -4.20 -14.39 7.77
CA GLN A 159 -2.91 -13.87 7.37
C GLN A 159 -1.79 -14.69 8.00
N MET A 160 -0.67 -14.79 7.28
CA MET A 160 0.55 -15.40 7.79
C MET A 160 1.18 -14.51 8.84
N LYS A 161 1.74 -15.10 9.89
CA LYS A 161 2.62 -14.38 10.83
C LYS A 161 3.89 -13.97 10.08
N VAL A 162 4.23 -12.70 10.15
CA VAL A 162 5.45 -12.15 9.53
C VAL A 162 6.31 -11.61 10.64
N GLN A 163 7.50 -12.18 10.79
CA GLN A 163 8.51 -11.60 11.69
C GLN A 163 9.00 -10.28 11.09
N GLN A 164 8.90 -9.23 11.87
CA GLN A 164 9.48 -7.95 11.49
C GLN A 164 10.99 -8.03 11.76
N LYS A 165 11.79 -8.05 10.70
CA LYS A 165 13.25 -7.90 10.83
C LYS A 165 13.57 -6.45 11.17
N PRO A 166 14.57 -6.22 12.06
CA PRO A 166 15.12 -4.89 12.28
C PRO A 166 15.48 -4.26 10.93
N ARG A 167 15.12 -3.02 10.78
CA ARG A 167 15.31 -2.33 9.51
C ARG A 167 16.50 -1.38 9.62
N PRO A 168 17.45 -1.36 8.66
CA PRO A 168 18.64 -0.54 8.77
C PRO A 168 18.30 0.95 8.90
N VAL A 169 18.99 1.64 9.78
CA VAL A 169 19.02 3.10 9.91
C VAL A 169 20.48 3.53 9.83
N VAL A 170 20.75 4.79 9.62
CA VAL A 170 22.11 5.32 9.72
C VAL A 170 22.46 5.43 11.21
N PRO A 171 23.45 4.68 11.72
CA PRO A 171 23.88 4.80 13.12
C PRO A 171 24.42 6.20 13.41
N VAL A 172 24.26 6.68 14.66
CA VAL A 172 24.78 8.00 15.09
C VAL A 172 26.23 8.20 14.71
N ALA A 173 27.07 7.20 15.02
CA ALA A 173 28.50 7.23 14.73
C ALA A 173 28.84 7.39 13.22
N LYS A 174 27.92 6.99 12.34
CA LYS A 174 28.11 7.07 10.88
C LYS A 174 27.38 8.24 10.21
N VAL A 175 26.70 9.11 10.96
CA VAL A 175 25.93 10.23 10.35
C VAL A 175 26.85 11.22 9.64
N LYS A 176 28.00 11.52 10.24
CA LYS A 176 29.00 12.41 9.61
C LYS A 176 29.55 11.82 8.31
N ASP A 177 29.93 10.55 8.34
CA ASP A 177 30.42 9.84 7.14
C ASP A 177 29.32 9.73 6.08
N PHE A 178 28.07 9.56 6.50
CA PHE A 178 26.92 9.52 5.59
C PHE A 178 26.76 10.86 4.85
N PHE A 179 26.91 11.99 5.53
CA PHE A 179 26.83 13.30 4.87
C PHE A 179 28.04 13.56 3.97
N GLN A 180 29.25 13.12 4.35
CA GLN A 180 30.43 13.20 3.48
C GLN A 180 30.25 12.35 2.22
N ALA A 181 29.77 11.12 2.37
CA ALA A 181 29.49 10.25 1.23
C ALA A 181 28.38 10.78 0.31
N ILE A 182 27.39 11.51 0.85
CA ILE A 182 26.43 12.24 0.02
C ILE A 182 27.13 13.27 -0.86
N ASP A 183 28.05 14.04 -0.31
CA ASP A 183 28.79 15.07 -1.07
C ASP A 183 29.68 14.45 -2.13
N GLU A 184 30.33 13.35 -1.82
CA GLU A 184 31.22 12.64 -2.72
C GLU A 184 30.48 11.93 -3.87
N PHE A 185 29.42 11.21 -3.56
CA PHE A 185 28.76 10.32 -4.52
C PHE A 185 27.49 10.89 -5.17
N ALA A 186 26.86 11.91 -4.61
CA ALA A 186 25.69 12.55 -5.19
C ALA A 186 26.08 13.87 -5.88
N ARG A 187 26.34 13.82 -7.18
CA ARG A 187 26.77 15.00 -7.97
C ARG A 187 25.71 16.10 -8.09
N ASN A 188 24.44 15.77 -7.92
CA ASN A 188 23.35 16.74 -8.03
C ASN A 188 23.11 17.44 -6.68
N PRO A 189 23.26 18.77 -6.58
CA PRO A 189 23.05 19.51 -5.33
C PRO A 189 21.66 19.31 -4.73
N GLN A 190 20.61 19.19 -5.54
CA GLN A 190 19.26 18.91 -5.05
C GLN A 190 19.18 17.55 -4.34
N VAL A 191 19.90 16.53 -4.82
CA VAL A 191 19.97 15.22 -4.16
C VAL A 191 20.69 15.34 -2.82
N GLN A 192 21.81 16.05 -2.78
CA GLN A 192 22.59 16.26 -1.55
C GLN A 192 21.74 16.91 -0.47
N VAL A 193 21.07 18.01 -0.79
CA VAL A 193 20.25 18.75 0.17
C VAL A 193 19.00 17.96 0.54
N MET A 194 18.34 17.29 -0.41
CA MET A 194 17.13 16.53 -0.14
C MET A 194 17.38 15.34 0.80
N LEU A 195 18.51 14.64 0.65
CA LEU A 195 18.90 13.56 1.59
C LEU A 195 19.17 14.11 2.99
N ARG A 196 19.79 15.29 3.10
CA ARG A 196 19.99 16.01 4.37
C ARG A 196 18.66 16.42 5.01
N VAL A 197 17.73 16.97 4.21
CA VAL A 197 16.36 17.32 4.64
C VAL A 197 15.64 16.11 5.21
N MET A 198 15.74 14.96 4.56
CA MET A 198 15.06 13.75 5.04
C MET A 198 15.63 13.23 6.37
N VAL A 199 16.93 13.37 6.61
CA VAL A 199 17.55 13.02 7.88
C VAL A 199 17.33 14.11 8.93
N GLY A 200 17.42 15.40 8.56
CA GLY A 200 17.37 16.53 9.51
C GLY A 200 15.95 16.95 9.91
N LEU A 201 14.94 16.69 9.08
CA LEU A 201 13.54 17.03 9.38
C LEU A 201 12.63 15.81 9.45
N GLY A 202 13.14 14.61 9.19
CA GLY A 202 12.33 13.38 9.24
C GLY A 202 11.17 13.35 8.24
N LEU A 203 11.24 14.09 7.13
CA LEU A 203 10.16 14.18 6.15
C LEU A 203 9.93 12.84 5.44
N ARG A 204 8.64 12.59 5.07
CA ARG A 204 8.36 11.52 4.10
C ARG A 204 8.91 11.92 2.74
N GLN A 205 9.25 10.95 1.91
CA GLN A 205 9.76 11.24 0.57
C GLN A 205 8.84 12.19 -0.22
N SER A 206 7.54 11.94 -0.19
CA SER A 206 6.56 12.82 -0.88
C SER A 206 6.47 14.23 -0.27
N GLU A 207 6.76 14.38 1.02
CA GLU A 207 6.82 15.68 1.70
C GLU A 207 8.09 16.43 1.30
N ALA A 208 9.23 15.74 1.24
CA ALA A 208 10.50 16.31 0.80
C ALA A 208 10.48 16.72 -0.69
N LEU A 209 9.96 15.86 -1.57
CA LEU A 209 9.79 16.17 -3.00
C LEU A 209 8.83 17.33 -3.24
N GLY A 210 7.81 17.49 -2.41
CA GLY A 210 6.80 18.53 -2.51
C GLY A 210 7.08 19.75 -1.63
N MET A 211 8.33 20.02 -1.23
CA MET A 211 8.69 21.20 -0.48
C MET A 211 8.49 22.46 -1.31
N ARG A 212 7.92 23.50 -0.67
CA ARG A 212 7.69 24.81 -1.30
C ARG A 212 8.39 25.92 -0.53
N TRP A 213 8.88 26.91 -1.24
CA TRP A 213 9.50 28.07 -0.63
C TRP A 213 8.54 28.88 0.25
N GLU A 214 7.28 29.02 -0.15
CA GLU A 214 6.24 29.75 0.58
C GLU A 214 5.89 29.17 1.96
N TRP A 215 6.36 27.95 2.28
CA TRP A 215 6.10 27.30 3.56
C TRP A 215 7.25 27.44 4.56
N PHE A 216 8.27 28.21 4.21
CA PHE A 216 9.33 28.60 5.14
C PHE A 216 8.98 29.91 5.84
N SER A 217 9.28 30.01 7.13
CA SER A 217 9.31 31.25 7.90
C SER A 217 10.77 31.58 8.21
N GLU A 218 11.27 32.68 7.62
CA GLU A 218 12.66 33.10 7.82
C GLU A 218 12.91 33.61 9.23
N ASP A 219 11.96 34.38 9.78
CA ASP A 219 12.03 34.95 11.12
C ASP A 219 12.13 33.89 12.22
N GLN A 220 11.35 32.80 12.08
CA GLN A 220 11.30 31.71 13.04
C GLN A 220 12.23 30.55 12.69
N ARG A 221 12.82 30.56 11.51
CA ARG A 221 13.59 29.44 10.93
C ARG A 221 12.83 28.12 11.02
N THR A 222 11.59 28.14 10.53
CA THR A 222 10.69 26.98 10.55
C THR A 222 10.19 26.61 9.15
N TYR A 223 9.72 25.37 9.01
CA TYR A 223 9.11 24.86 7.81
C TYR A 223 7.75 24.23 8.14
N ILE A 224 6.69 24.59 7.41
CA ILE A 224 5.34 24.04 7.57
C ILE A 224 5.18 22.84 6.65
N VAL A 225 4.96 21.65 7.24
CA VAL A 225 4.73 20.41 6.50
C VAL A 225 3.24 20.10 6.42
N GLY A 226 2.74 19.78 5.24
CA GLY A 226 1.48 19.04 5.16
C GLY A 226 0.21 19.83 4.94
N LYS A 227 0.23 20.94 4.22
CA LYS A 227 -1.02 21.48 3.62
C LYS A 227 -1.62 20.56 2.52
N ALA A 228 -1.08 19.34 2.31
CA ALA A 228 -1.60 18.40 1.34
C ALA A 228 -2.78 17.60 1.92
N LYS A 229 -3.91 17.66 1.21
CA LYS A 229 -5.18 16.88 1.38
C LYS A 229 -5.30 16.03 2.65
N GLY A 230 -6.03 16.54 3.65
CA GLY A 230 -6.52 15.74 4.79
C GLY A 230 -5.47 15.34 5.83
N ARG A 231 -4.29 15.98 5.86
CA ARG A 231 -3.28 15.83 6.90
C ARG A 231 -3.21 17.09 7.72
N GLU A 232 -3.09 16.96 9.03
CA GLU A 232 -2.80 18.07 9.93
C GLU A 232 -1.44 18.65 9.57
N ALA A 233 -1.39 19.97 9.40
CA ALA A 233 -0.15 20.69 9.19
C ALA A 233 0.69 20.62 10.47
N ARG A 234 2.00 20.46 10.33
CA ARG A 234 2.95 20.54 11.45
C ARG A 234 4.07 21.51 11.13
N VAL A 235 4.47 22.26 12.12
CA VAL A 235 5.59 23.19 12.03
C VAL A 235 6.84 22.50 12.54
N LEU A 236 7.91 22.53 11.76
CA LEU A 236 9.21 21.96 12.12
C LEU A 236 10.26 23.06 12.21
N PRO A 237 11.00 23.17 13.33
CA PRO A 237 12.19 23.99 13.37
C PRO A 237 13.25 23.43 12.43
N VAL A 238 13.87 24.28 11.66
CA VAL A 238 14.94 23.90 10.72
C VAL A 238 16.29 24.22 11.35
N PRO A 239 17.16 23.23 11.61
CA PRO A 239 18.51 23.48 12.16
C PRO A 239 19.32 24.39 11.25
N ALA A 240 20.19 25.25 11.83
CA ALA A 240 20.96 26.24 11.07
C ALA A 240 21.74 25.62 9.91
N TRP A 241 22.48 24.53 10.15
CA TRP A 241 23.25 23.84 9.12
C TRP A 241 22.41 23.37 7.91
N LEU A 242 21.16 23.00 8.16
CA LEU A 242 20.23 22.53 7.12
C LEU A 242 19.58 23.72 6.41
N TRP A 243 19.28 24.79 7.15
CA TRP A 243 18.80 26.06 6.60
C TRP A 243 19.79 26.61 5.59
N ASP A 244 21.05 26.72 5.99
CA ASP A 244 22.13 27.22 5.13
C ASP A 244 22.29 26.34 3.89
N ALA A 245 22.23 25.02 4.03
CA ALA A 245 22.33 24.10 2.90
C ALA A 245 21.16 24.25 1.91
N ILE A 246 19.93 24.49 2.40
CA ILE A 246 18.75 24.71 1.55
C ILE A 246 18.88 26.05 0.80
N TYR A 247 19.27 27.11 1.49
CA TYR A 247 19.33 28.47 0.89
C TYR A 247 20.58 28.68 0.02
N ALA A 248 21.62 27.86 0.19
CA ALA A 248 22.80 27.84 -0.69
C ALA A 248 22.53 27.18 -2.06
N MET A 249 21.42 26.48 -2.21
CA MET A 249 21.07 25.90 -3.53
C MET A 249 20.77 27.00 -4.56
N PRO A 250 21.10 26.78 -5.85
CA PRO A 250 20.69 27.68 -6.91
C PRO A 250 19.18 27.91 -6.91
N LYS A 251 18.75 29.13 -6.66
CA LYS A 251 17.34 29.51 -6.71
C LYS A 251 16.85 29.46 -8.16
N THR A 252 15.68 28.83 -8.34
CA THR A 252 14.96 28.82 -9.63
C THR A 252 13.68 29.66 -9.48
N LEU A 253 13.03 29.97 -10.59
CA LEU A 253 11.72 30.66 -10.59
C LEU A 253 10.57 29.72 -10.14
N SER A 254 10.87 28.48 -9.77
CA SER A 254 9.88 27.51 -9.33
C SER A 254 9.41 27.77 -7.89
N GLU A 255 8.14 27.53 -7.63
CA GLU A 255 7.57 27.51 -6.27
C GLU A 255 8.13 26.35 -5.41
N TRP A 256 8.69 25.33 -6.07
CA TRP A 256 9.24 24.14 -5.42
C TRP A 256 10.70 24.32 -5.05
N VAL A 257 11.08 23.78 -3.89
CA VAL A 257 12.49 23.78 -3.44
C VAL A 257 13.36 22.86 -4.30
N PHE A 258 12.77 21.76 -4.77
CA PHE A 258 13.45 20.74 -5.58
C PHE A 258 12.73 20.51 -6.92
N PRO A 259 12.78 21.48 -7.84
CA PRO A 259 12.12 21.34 -9.14
C PRO A 259 12.94 20.49 -10.11
N THR A 260 12.25 19.79 -11.03
CA THR A 260 12.94 19.21 -12.19
C THR A 260 13.41 20.30 -13.13
N PRO A 261 14.59 20.16 -13.78
CA PRO A 261 15.06 21.12 -14.78
C PRO A 261 14.15 21.22 -16.01
N LYS A 262 13.36 20.17 -16.29
CA LYS A 262 12.57 20.04 -17.51
C LYS A 262 11.30 20.91 -17.50
N ASP A 263 10.54 20.88 -16.40
CA ASP A 263 9.20 21.45 -16.32
C ASP A 263 8.93 22.21 -15.01
N GLY A 264 9.95 22.39 -14.18
CA GLY A 264 9.85 23.10 -12.92
C GLY A 264 8.98 22.42 -11.86
N LYS A 265 8.50 21.19 -12.10
CA LYS A 265 7.65 20.40 -11.21
C LYS A 265 8.48 19.56 -10.23
N PRO A 266 7.88 19.02 -9.17
CA PRO A 266 8.59 18.11 -8.26
C PRO A 266 9.13 16.87 -8.97
N HIS A 267 10.28 16.38 -8.52
CA HIS A 267 10.85 15.13 -9.01
C HIS A 267 9.94 13.92 -8.76
N ARG A 268 10.11 12.85 -9.54
CA ARG A 268 9.41 11.57 -9.35
C ARG A 268 9.94 10.83 -8.12
N ASN A 269 9.12 9.95 -7.56
CA ASN A 269 9.44 9.19 -6.34
C ASN A 269 10.74 8.36 -6.39
N ASN A 270 11.25 8.00 -7.56
CA ASN A 270 12.49 7.23 -7.69
C ASN A 270 13.77 8.10 -7.77
N PHE A 271 13.63 9.42 -7.71
CA PHE A 271 14.73 10.37 -7.88
C PHE A 271 15.92 10.11 -6.93
N LEU A 272 15.65 9.84 -5.66
CA LEU A 272 16.68 9.60 -4.65
C LEU A 272 17.15 8.14 -4.55
N GLN A 273 16.50 7.20 -5.23
CA GLN A 273 16.76 5.78 -4.98
C GLN A 273 18.18 5.36 -5.35
N LYS A 274 18.62 5.70 -6.58
CA LYS A 274 19.95 5.33 -7.05
C LYS A 274 21.07 6.02 -6.25
N PRO A 275 21.05 7.34 -6.03
CA PRO A 275 22.07 8.02 -5.20
C PRO A 275 22.14 7.45 -3.78
N LEU A 276 21.00 7.24 -3.14
CA LEU A 276 20.96 6.70 -1.78
C LEU A 276 21.51 5.27 -1.72
N THR A 277 21.22 4.43 -2.72
CA THR A 277 21.80 3.08 -2.80
C THR A 277 23.32 3.14 -2.91
N THR A 278 23.86 4.04 -3.77
CA THR A 278 25.30 4.21 -3.92
C THR A 278 25.97 4.61 -2.59
N VAL A 279 25.44 5.65 -1.92
CA VAL A 279 25.95 6.10 -0.60
C VAL A 279 25.88 4.98 0.43
N ALA A 280 24.76 4.28 0.53
CA ALA A 280 24.57 3.20 1.50
C ALA A 280 25.53 2.03 1.27
N THR A 281 25.77 1.66 0.00
CA THR A 281 26.68 0.57 -0.37
C THR A 281 28.13 0.92 0.03
N ASN A 282 28.59 2.13 -0.28
CA ASN A 282 29.95 2.57 0.05
C ASN A 282 30.21 2.61 1.56
N LEU A 283 29.17 2.85 2.36
CA LEU A 283 29.29 2.88 3.83
C LEU A 283 28.97 1.55 4.51
N GLY A 284 28.66 0.49 3.76
CA GLY A 284 28.27 -0.81 4.31
C GLY A 284 26.97 -0.77 5.14
N LEU A 285 26.04 0.15 4.81
CA LEU A 285 24.77 0.34 5.54
C LEU A 285 23.65 -0.60 5.09
N GLY A 286 23.94 -1.52 4.16
CA GLY A 286 22.95 -2.43 3.62
C GLY A 286 21.90 -1.72 2.76
N HIS A 287 20.69 -2.30 2.64
CA HIS A 287 19.63 -1.72 1.81
C HIS A 287 18.92 -0.57 2.54
N LEU A 288 19.43 0.64 2.34
CA LEU A 288 18.83 1.88 2.88
C LEU A 288 17.81 2.44 1.87
N THR A 289 16.61 2.73 2.34
CA THR A 289 15.56 3.37 1.53
C THR A 289 15.24 4.76 2.07
N GLN A 290 14.58 5.59 1.30
CA GLN A 290 14.19 6.94 1.71
C GLN A 290 13.36 6.91 3.02
N HIS A 291 12.49 5.92 3.19
CA HIS A 291 11.74 5.76 4.45
C HIS A 291 12.65 5.45 5.65
N ARG A 292 13.85 4.90 5.40
CA ARG A 292 14.84 4.64 6.45
C ARG A 292 15.54 5.91 6.94
N LEU A 293 15.67 6.93 6.09
CA LEU A 293 16.18 8.23 6.51
C LEU A 293 15.26 8.91 7.53
N ARG A 294 13.94 8.78 7.35
CA ARG A 294 12.97 9.22 8.36
C ARG A 294 13.03 8.38 9.64
N ALA A 295 13.28 7.07 9.52
CA ALA A 295 13.53 6.21 10.68
C ALA A 295 14.85 6.59 11.39
N THR A 296 15.88 6.97 10.63
CA THR A 296 17.13 7.53 11.14
C THR A 296 16.88 8.78 11.98
N PHE A 297 16.11 9.75 11.46
CA PHE A 297 15.71 10.94 12.23
C PHE A 297 15.08 10.56 13.58
N ALA A 298 14.11 9.65 13.58
CA ALA A 298 13.46 9.20 14.81
C ALA A 298 14.45 8.56 15.80
N SER A 299 15.34 7.71 15.28
CA SER A 299 16.37 7.03 16.09
C SER A 299 17.40 8.00 16.67
N LEU A 300 17.84 8.99 15.86
CA LEU A 300 18.78 10.03 16.33
C LEU A 300 18.19 10.88 17.46
N HIS A 301 16.93 11.31 17.30
CA HIS A 301 16.23 12.06 18.34
C HIS A 301 15.99 11.26 19.61
N ALA A 302 15.63 9.97 19.47
CA ALA A 302 15.46 9.09 20.63
C ALA A 302 16.77 8.90 21.39
N GLN A 303 17.90 8.73 20.67
CA GLN A 303 19.23 8.60 21.30
C GLN A 303 19.70 9.93 21.90
N ALA A 304 19.28 11.07 21.36
CA ALA A 304 19.53 12.38 21.97
C ALA A 304 18.62 12.69 23.18
N GLY A 305 17.74 11.77 23.59
CA GLY A 305 16.84 11.95 24.72
C GLY A 305 15.59 12.78 24.44
N THR A 306 15.26 13.06 23.18
CA THR A 306 14.03 13.79 22.83
C THR A 306 12.81 12.97 23.26
N PRO A 307 11.84 13.57 23.98
CA PRO A 307 10.62 12.87 24.38
C PRO A 307 9.85 12.29 23.20
N ILE A 308 9.31 11.07 23.39
CA ILE A 308 8.65 10.33 22.28
C ILE A 308 7.48 11.06 21.64
N HIS A 309 6.72 11.83 22.43
CA HIS A 309 5.58 12.62 21.93
C HIS A 309 6.04 13.77 21.03
N GLU A 310 7.20 14.37 21.30
CA GLU A 310 7.83 15.37 20.44
C GLU A 310 8.28 14.75 19.12
N ILE A 311 8.95 13.58 19.18
CA ILE A 311 9.33 12.82 17.97
C ILE A 311 8.08 12.46 17.17
N GLN A 312 7.01 12.02 17.82
CA GLN A 312 5.73 11.71 17.19
C GLN A 312 5.15 12.93 16.48
N GLY A 313 5.14 14.10 17.17
CA GLY A 313 4.66 15.38 16.64
C GLY A 313 5.49 15.80 15.41
N MET A 314 6.82 15.82 15.51
CA MET A 314 7.72 16.15 14.39
C MET A 314 7.53 15.22 13.19
N LEU A 315 7.30 13.94 13.43
CA LEU A 315 7.02 12.97 12.36
C LEU A 315 5.58 13.06 11.83
N GLY A 316 4.62 13.59 12.60
CA GLY A 316 3.20 13.57 12.26
C GLY A 316 2.66 12.13 12.18
N HIS A 317 2.94 11.31 13.20
CA HIS A 317 2.36 9.99 13.35
C HIS A 317 1.08 10.04 14.17
N LYS A 318 -0.05 9.66 13.59
CA LYS A 318 -1.35 9.60 14.31
C LYS A 318 -1.34 8.58 15.45
N ASN A 319 -0.54 7.50 15.32
CA ASN A 319 -0.43 6.45 16.33
C ASN A 319 1.01 6.38 16.84
N ILE A 320 1.19 6.50 18.16
CA ILE A 320 2.48 6.43 18.85
C ILE A 320 3.21 5.11 18.61
N GLN A 321 2.48 4.00 18.45
CA GLN A 321 3.05 2.68 18.13
C GLN A 321 3.93 2.73 16.87
N THR A 322 3.61 3.61 15.92
CA THR A 322 4.41 3.81 14.71
C THR A 322 5.77 4.46 15.02
N THR A 323 5.85 5.28 16.07
CA THR A 323 7.10 5.92 16.52
C THR A 323 7.91 4.97 17.40
N MET A 324 7.23 4.18 18.24
CA MET A 324 7.89 3.23 19.14
C MET A 324 8.73 2.17 18.41
N ILE A 325 8.39 1.83 17.17
CA ILE A 325 9.17 0.89 16.35
C ILE A 325 10.63 1.35 16.14
N TYR A 326 10.88 2.65 16.23
CA TYR A 326 12.21 3.25 16.03
C TYR A 326 12.97 3.47 17.33
N ILE A 327 12.33 3.26 18.47
CA ILE A 327 12.92 3.44 19.81
C ILE A 327 13.27 2.05 20.34
N GLU A 328 14.39 1.51 19.88
CA GLU A 328 15.04 0.42 20.60
C GLU A 328 15.64 1.03 21.88
N THR A 329 14.97 0.81 23.00
CA THR A 329 15.54 1.11 24.32
C THR A 329 16.65 0.11 24.58
N SER A 330 17.88 0.47 24.24
CA SER A 330 19.07 -0.31 24.66
C SER A 330 19.16 -0.31 26.18
N LEU A 331 19.77 -1.33 26.72
CA LEU A 331 20.06 -1.39 28.19
C LEU A 331 20.88 -0.16 28.64
N ASP A 332 21.77 0.31 27.76
CA ASP A 332 22.58 1.50 28.00
C ASP A 332 21.78 2.78 28.05
N ALA A 333 20.76 2.95 27.18
CA ALA A 333 19.83 4.08 27.24
C ALA A 333 19.02 4.08 28.55
N LYS A 334 18.64 2.90 29.05
CA LYS A 334 17.98 2.77 30.37
C LYS A 334 18.92 3.13 31.54
N ARG A 335 20.15 2.69 31.48
CA ARG A 335 21.16 3.07 32.48
C ARG A 335 21.39 4.57 32.49
N GLN A 336 21.60 5.17 31.33
CA GLN A 336 21.80 6.61 31.18
C GLN A 336 20.61 7.44 31.69
N ALA A 337 19.39 6.95 31.48
CA ALA A 337 18.18 7.58 32.02
C ALA A 337 18.15 7.51 33.57
N GLN A 338 18.57 6.39 34.17
CA GLN A 338 18.70 6.25 35.65
C GLN A 338 19.78 7.14 36.20
N ASP A 339 20.95 7.19 35.55
CA ASP A 339 22.06 8.03 35.96
C ASP A 339 21.70 9.52 35.90
N ASN A 340 21.02 9.96 34.84
CA ASN A 340 20.50 11.31 34.70
C ASN A 340 19.48 11.66 35.80
N LEU A 341 18.63 10.71 36.19
CA LEU A 341 17.66 10.89 37.27
C LEU A 341 18.42 11.03 38.60
N SER A 342 19.40 10.16 38.88
CA SER A 342 20.22 10.21 40.08
C SER A 342 20.94 11.54 40.21
N GLN A 343 21.52 12.07 39.13
CA GLN A 343 22.16 13.39 39.13
C GLN A 343 21.14 14.53 39.44
N LYS A 344 19.96 14.47 38.83
CA LYS A 344 18.90 15.47 39.10
C LYS A 344 18.40 15.46 40.54
N LEU A 345 18.45 14.31 41.18
CA LEU A 345 18.07 14.13 42.59
C LEU A 345 19.21 14.37 43.57
N GLY A 346 20.45 14.66 43.09
CA GLY A 346 21.61 14.82 43.93
C GLY A 346 22.05 13.52 44.63
N LEU A 347 21.75 12.35 44.06
CA LEU A 347 22.03 11.03 44.59
C LEU A 347 23.25 10.37 43.88
N SER A 348 24.22 11.14 43.43
CA SER A 348 25.44 10.67 42.76
C SER A 348 26.57 10.42 43.77
#